data_61a257978d3e21d4323797287696e360
#
_entry.id   61a257978d3e21d4323797287696e360
#
_cell.length_a   1.000
_cell.length_b   1.000
_cell.length_c   1.000
_cell.angle_alpha   90.00
_cell.angle_beta   90.00
_cell.angle_gamma   90.00
#
_symmetry.space_group_name_H-M   'P 1'
#
loop_
_entity.id
_entity.type
_entity.pdbx_description
1 polymer ?
#
loop_
_entity_poly.entity_id
_entity_poly.type
_entity_poly.pdbx_seq_one_letter_code
_entity_poly.pdbx_strand_id
1 'polypeptide(L)'
;RQMCIRDRNGIGGHYKTDDNVILEIDADGKRKVRFRPTPARETPDAMEQLTLGYLDARNDANINQLLLIPCVILDFLCIHPFRDGNGRMSRLLSLLLLYKNGFDAGKYVSFEEQTNNYKAYYYEALRQSSIGWESNENTYFPFIENFLSMLYMCYKELDKRFAVVHGKRITKKARIEATVLNSLTPISKAEICQILPDVSPTTVEAVLGAMVRTGSIQRVGSGRMTRYIKA
;
A
#
# COMPACT_ATOMS: atom_id res chain seq x y z
N ARG A 1 5.52 -3.93 9.49
CA ARG A 1 6.80 -4.06 10.21
C ARG A 1 7.89 -4.50 9.28
N GLN A 2 8.85 -3.69 9.12
CA GLN A 2 10.24 -3.78 8.68
C GLN A 2 10.89 -5.18 8.70
N MET A 3 10.32 -6.17 8.01
CA MET A 3 10.96 -7.49 7.98
C MET A 3 12.20 -7.54 7.07
N CYS A 4 12.36 -6.58 6.16
CA CYS A 4 13.61 -6.42 5.42
C CYS A 4 14.70 -5.69 6.22
N ILE A 5 14.40 -5.10 7.39
CA ILE A 5 15.34 -4.33 8.22
C ILE A 5 15.70 -5.07 9.52
N ARG A 6 14.95 -6.11 9.91
CA ARG A 6 15.25 -6.97 11.06
C ARG A 6 15.23 -8.44 10.67
N ASP A 7 16.11 -8.81 9.79
CA ASP A 7 16.63 -10.17 9.85
C ASP A 7 17.48 -10.27 11.11
N ARG A 8 17.18 -11.25 11.97
CA ARG A 8 17.93 -11.51 13.20
C ARG A 8 19.42 -11.78 12.94
N ASN A 9 19.81 -11.95 11.68
CA ASN A 9 21.18 -12.25 11.22
C ASN A 9 21.87 -11.05 10.58
N GLY A 10 21.31 -9.83 10.60
CA GLY A 10 21.97 -8.63 10.07
C GLY A 10 22.04 -8.54 8.53
N ILE A 11 21.28 -9.35 7.80
CA ILE A 11 21.30 -9.45 6.32
C ILE A 11 20.26 -8.50 5.68
N GLY A 12 19.51 -7.71 6.45
CA GLY A 12 18.52 -6.78 5.95
C GLY A 12 19.14 -5.65 5.13
N GLY A 13 18.53 -5.30 3.98
CA GLY A 13 18.96 -4.20 3.13
C GLY A 13 19.91 -4.59 1.99
N HIS A 14 20.24 -5.87 1.85
CA HIS A 14 21.05 -6.40 0.76
C HIS A 14 20.22 -7.23 -0.21
N TYR A 15 20.63 -7.27 -1.47
CA TYR A 15 20.07 -8.19 -2.44
C TYR A 15 20.45 -9.63 -2.09
N LYS A 16 19.71 -10.58 -2.66
CA LYS A 16 19.98 -12.01 -2.49
C LYS A 16 21.40 -12.37 -2.96
N THR A 17 22.04 -13.28 -2.25
CA THR A 17 23.37 -13.82 -2.57
C THR A 17 23.30 -15.15 -3.28
N ASP A 18 22.18 -15.84 -3.15
CA ASP A 18 21.93 -17.15 -3.71
C ASP A 18 20.69 -17.12 -4.61
N ASP A 19 20.68 -17.94 -5.65
CA ASP A 19 19.54 -18.08 -6.54
C ASP A 19 18.34 -18.65 -5.76
N ASN A 20 17.19 -18.06 -5.97
CA ASN A 20 15.93 -18.52 -5.42
C ASN A 20 15.00 -19.04 -6.53
N VAL A 21 14.04 -19.83 -6.15
CA VAL A 21 12.99 -20.34 -7.03
C VAL A 21 11.64 -20.14 -6.38
N ILE A 22 10.64 -19.81 -7.18
CA ILE A 22 9.26 -19.72 -6.73
C ILE A 22 8.60 -21.06 -7.00
N LEU A 23 8.16 -21.71 -5.91
CA LEU A 23 7.51 -23.02 -5.94
C LEU A 23 6.01 -22.85 -5.84
N GLU A 24 5.27 -23.69 -6.52
CA GLU A 24 3.85 -23.96 -6.27
C GLU A 24 3.64 -25.41 -5.83
N ILE A 25 2.55 -25.64 -5.13
CA ILE A 25 2.11 -26.97 -4.73
C ILE A 25 0.94 -27.30 -5.65
N ASP A 26 1.07 -28.37 -6.42
CA ASP A 26 -0.01 -28.86 -7.29
C ASP A 26 -1.15 -29.53 -6.49
N ALA A 27 -2.20 -29.93 -7.19
CA ALA A 27 -3.36 -30.59 -6.58
C ALA A 27 -3.01 -31.92 -5.87
N ASP A 28 -1.89 -32.56 -6.26
CA ASP A 28 -1.38 -33.80 -5.68
C ASP A 28 -0.42 -33.56 -4.51
N GLY A 29 -0.22 -32.29 -4.10
CA GLY A 29 0.71 -31.92 -3.03
C GLY A 29 2.19 -31.91 -3.43
N LYS A 30 2.51 -32.09 -4.71
CA LYS A 30 3.90 -32.06 -5.19
C LYS A 30 4.37 -30.63 -5.44
N ARG A 31 5.62 -30.37 -5.07
CA ARG A 31 6.28 -29.10 -5.33
C ARG A 31 6.76 -29.02 -6.76
N LYS A 32 6.33 -27.99 -7.49
CA LYS A 32 6.77 -27.71 -8.85
C LYS A 32 7.38 -26.32 -8.91
N VAL A 33 8.47 -26.15 -9.67
CA VAL A 33 9.01 -24.82 -9.94
C VAL A 33 8.03 -24.06 -10.81
N ARG A 34 7.50 -22.98 -10.29
CA ARG A 34 6.56 -22.09 -10.97
C ARG A 34 7.29 -21.04 -11.80
N PHE A 35 8.33 -20.45 -11.23
CA PHE A 35 9.09 -19.37 -11.85
C PHE A 35 10.53 -19.36 -11.33
N ARG A 36 11.47 -19.00 -12.18
CA ARG A 36 12.88 -18.76 -11.83
C ARG A 36 13.16 -17.26 -11.94
N PRO A 37 13.34 -16.56 -10.82
CA PRO A 37 13.72 -15.16 -10.82
C PRO A 37 15.11 -14.93 -11.40
N THR A 38 15.43 -13.66 -11.69
CA THR A 38 16.78 -13.23 -12.08
C THR A 38 17.84 -13.85 -11.16
N PRO A 39 18.94 -14.40 -11.69
CA PRO A 39 20.03 -14.94 -10.88
C PRO A 39 20.59 -13.93 -9.88
N ALA A 40 21.08 -14.41 -8.74
CA ALA A 40 21.59 -13.53 -7.67
C ALA A 40 22.70 -12.59 -8.17
N ARG A 41 23.61 -13.09 -8.99
CA ARG A 41 24.72 -12.30 -9.58
C ARG A 41 24.25 -11.16 -10.49
N GLU A 42 23.11 -11.31 -11.12
CA GLU A 42 22.55 -10.35 -12.10
C GLU A 42 21.52 -9.40 -11.43
N THR A 43 21.11 -9.70 -10.20
CA THR A 43 20.09 -8.94 -9.48
C THR A 43 20.43 -7.47 -9.28
N PRO A 44 21.66 -7.06 -8.93
CA PRO A 44 22.02 -5.64 -8.78
C PRO A 44 21.80 -4.86 -10.08
N ASP A 45 22.29 -5.37 -11.19
CA ASP A 45 22.20 -4.73 -12.51
C ASP A 45 20.74 -4.67 -12.99
N ALA A 46 19.97 -5.74 -12.78
CA ALA A 46 18.54 -5.78 -13.12
C ALA A 46 17.73 -4.75 -12.33
N MET A 47 18.05 -4.56 -11.05
CA MET A 47 17.39 -3.54 -10.21
C MET A 47 17.79 -2.12 -10.59
N GLU A 48 19.01 -1.89 -11.00
CA GLU A 48 19.47 -0.61 -11.54
C GLU A 48 18.74 -0.29 -12.85
N GLN A 49 18.70 -1.24 -13.79
CA GLN A 49 17.97 -1.08 -15.05
C GLN A 49 16.48 -0.81 -14.84
N LEU A 50 15.83 -1.55 -13.94
CA LEU A 50 14.42 -1.29 -13.57
C LEU A 50 14.22 0.13 -13.05
N THR A 51 15.14 0.61 -12.20
CA THR A 51 15.07 1.94 -11.62
C THR A 51 15.26 3.03 -12.68
N LEU A 52 16.26 2.89 -13.54
CA LEU A 52 16.53 3.83 -14.64
C LEU A 52 15.38 3.85 -15.64
N GLY A 53 14.92 2.68 -16.07
CA GLY A 53 13.76 2.56 -16.97
C GLY A 53 12.48 3.18 -16.40
N TYR A 54 12.22 3.02 -15.10
CA TYR A 54 11.11 3.70 -14.45
C TYR A 54 11.28 5.23 -14.46
N LEU A 55 12.48 5.74 -14.19
CA LEU A 55 12.73 7.19 -14.16
C LEU A 55 12.57 7.81 -15.55
N ASP A 56 13.04 7.13 -16.59
CA ASP A 56 12.87 7.59 -17.97
C ASP A 56 11.41 7.56 -18.40
N ALA A 57 10.72 6.43 -18.20
CA ALA A 57 9.32 6.26 -18.57
C ALA A 57 8.37 7.20 -17.78
N ARG A 58 8.72 7.50 -16.53
CA ARG A 58 7.96 8.44 -15.70
C ARG A 58 7.97 9.86 -16.25
N ASN A 59 9.05 10.26 -16.91
CA ASN A 59 9.22 11.60 -17.46
C ASN A 59 8.62 11.73 -18.88
N ASP A 60 8.20 10.63 -19.51
CA ASP A 60 7.52 10.65 -20.81
C ASP A 60 6.03 10.97 -20.62
N ALA A 61 5.60 12.12 -21.20
CA ALA A 61 4.22 12.58 -21.15
C ALA A 61 3.22 11.64 -21.87
N ASN A 62 3.70 10.76 -22.74
CA ASN A 62 2.86 9.80 -23.46
C ASN A 62 2.57 8.53 -22.65
N ILE A 63 3.30 8.32 -21.55
CA ILE A 63 3.14 7.13 -20.72
C ILE A 63 2.21 7.43 -19.54
N ASN A 64 1.09 6.71 -19.50
CA ASN A 64 0.18 6.81 -18.37
C ASN A 64 0.75 6.11 -17.14
N GLN A 65 0.87 6.85 -16.04
CA GLN A 65 1.45 6.34 -14.79
C GLN A 65 0.67 5.15 -14.20
N LEU A 66 -0.65 5.09 -14.38
CA LEU A 66 -1.45 3.94 -13.95
C LEU A 66 -1.10 2.64 -14.69
N LEU A 67 -0.58 2.73 -15.91
CA LEU A 67 -0.11 1.58 -16.67
C LEU A 67 1.36 1.26 -16.36
N LEU A 68 2.18 2.28 -16.12
CA LEU A 68 3.59 2.12 -15.79
C LEU A 68 3.80 1.43 -14.43
N ILE A 69 3.03 1.83 -13.41
CA ILE A 69 3.17 1.30 -12.05
C ILE A 69 3.10 -0.23 -12.02
N PRO A 70 2.04 -0.90 -12.52
CA PRO A 70 1.98 -2.37 -12.52
C PRO A 70 3.09 -3.03 -13.33
N CYS A 71 3.58 -2.44 -14.41
CA CYS A 71 4.74 -2.97 -15.14
C CYS A 71 5.98 -3.03 -14.23
N VAL A 72 6.30 -1.93 -13.56
CA VAL A 72 7.43 -1.87 -12.62
C VAL A 72 7.27 -2.86 -11.46
N ILE A 73 6.05 -3.05 -10.96
CA ILE A 73 5.77 -4.01 -9.89
C ILE A 73 5.93 -5.46 -10.38
N LEU A 74 5.50 -5.77 -11.60
CA LEU A 74 5.71 -7.09 -12.20
C LEU A 74 7.19 -7.38 -12.36
N ASP A 75 7.96 -6.47 -12.94
CA ASP A 75 9.41 -6.63 -13.14
C ASP A 75 10.13 -6.81 -11.81
N PHE A 76 9.80 -6.00 -10.79
CA PHE A 76 10.31 -6.19 -9.44
C PHE A 76 10.04 -7.60 -8.90
N LEU A 77 8.84 -8.13 -9.13
CA LEU A 77 8.47 -9.48 -8.70
C LEU A 77 9.18 -10.58 -9.49
N CYS A 78 9.47 -10.35 -10.77
CA CYS A 78 10.23 -11.28 -11.63
C CYS A 78 11.73 -11.25 -11.29
N ILE A 79 12.32 -10.08 -11.03
CA ILE A 79 13.68 -9.96 -10.52
C ILE A 79 13.80 -10.63 -9.16
N HIS A 80 12.83 -10.45 -8.28
CA HIS A 80 12.75 -11.04 -6.95
C HIS A 80 14.02 -10.77 -6.12
N PRO A 81 14.37 -9.48 -5.86
CA PRO A 81 15.71 -9.07 -5.46
C PRO A 81 16.13 -9.53 -4.07
N PHE A 82 15.20 -9.88 -3.19
CA PHE A 82 15.51 -10.26 -1.81
C PHE A 82 15.35 -11.76 -1.58
N ARG A 83 16.02 -12.27 -0.57
CA ARG A 83 15.87 -13.68 -0.15
C ARG A 83 14.45 -13.98 0.32
N ASP A 84 13.80 -13.05 1.04
CA ASP A 84 12.40 -13.10 1.49
C ASP A 84 11.77 -11.72 1.50
N GLY A 85 10.44 -11.68 1.55
CA GLY A 85 9.68 -10.44 1.68
C GLY A 85 9.39 -9.70 0.37
N ASN A 86 9.76 -10.22 -0.81
CA ASN A 86 9.54 -9.56 -2.09
C ASN A 86 8.07 -9.22 -2.34
N GLY A 87 7.14 -10.12 -1.98
CA GLY A 87 5.71 -9.85 -2.10
C GLY A 87 5.20 -8.73 -1.19
N ARG A 88 5.79 -8.55 0.00
CA ARG A 88 5.47 -7.43 0.90
C ARG A 88 6.08 -6.13 0.41
N MET A 89 7.32 -6.21 -0.07
CA MET A 89 8.00 -5.05 -0.65
C MET A 89 7.30 -4.57 -1.93
N SER A 90 6.85 -5.46 -2.80
CA SER A 90 6.10 -5.08 -4.01
C SER A 90 4.79 -4.36 -3.67
N ARG A 91 4.07 -4.79 -2.63
CA ARG A 91 2.84 -4.09 -2.18
C ARG A 91 3.14 -2.72 -1.58
N LEU A 92 4.21 -2.57 -0.80
CA LEU A 92 4.64 -1.27 -0.28
C LEU A 92 5.10 -0.35 -1.41
N LEU A 93 5.84 -0.88 -2.39
CA LEU A 93 6.26 -0.14 -3.58
C LEU A 93 5.06 0.30 -4.40
N SER A 94 4.05 -0.56 -4.58
CA SER A 94 2.78 -0.20 -5.23
C SER A 94 2.13 1.01 -4.58
N LEU A 95 1.98 1.01 -3.25
CA LEU A 95 1.40 2.13 -2.51
C LEU A 95 2.26 3.40 -2.65
N LEU A 96 3.57 3.28 -2.56
CA LEU A 96 4.48 4.41 -2.73
C LEU A 96 4.33 5.06 -4.10
N LEU A 97 4.31 4.25 -5.16
CA LEU A 97 4.19 4.74 -6.54
C LEU A 97 2.79 5.33 -6.79
N LEU A 98 1.73 4.70 -6.29
CA LEU A 98 0.38 5.25 -6.35
C LEU A 98 0.29 6.62 -5.67
N TYR A 99 0.80 6.75 -4.44
CA TYR A 99 0.75 8.02 -3.70
C TYR A 99 1.56 9.14 -4.37
N LYS A 100 2.73 8.80 -4.93
CA LYS A 100 3.54 9.78 -5.69
C LYS A 100 2.82 10.31 -6.94
N ASN A 101 1.87 9.55 -7.47
CA ASN A 101 1.09 9.90 -8.64
C ASN A 101 -0.34 10.36 -8.31
N GLY A 102 -0.64 10.66 -7.03
CA GLY A 102 -1.91 11.23 -6.59
C GLY A 102 -3.05 10.23 -6.40
N PHE A 103 -2.78 8.93 -6.43
CA PHE A 103 -3.78 7.87 -6.20
C PHE A 103 -3.85 7.49 -4.72
N ASP A 104 -4.56 8.28 -3.95
CA ASP A 104 -4.53 8.27 -2.48
C ASP A 104 -5.53 7.32 -1.80
N ALA A 105 -6.32 6.55 -2.55
CA ALA A 105 -7.33 5.65 -1.99
C ALA A 105 -6.77 4.69 -0.93
N GLY A 106 -5.53 4.23 -1.12
CA GLY A 106 -4.83 3.35 -0.19
C GLY A 106 -4.52 3.93 1.19
N LYS A 107 -4.66 5.25 1.38
CA LYS A 107 -4.57 5.92 2.68
C LYS A 107 -5.79 5.65 3.56
N TYR A 108 -6.93 5.32 2.96
CA TYR A 108 -8.23 5.18 3.61
C TYR A 108 -8.79 3.76 3.53
N VAL A 109 -8.39 3.01 2.52
CA VAL A 109 -8.79 1.62 2.26
C VAL A 109 -7.54 0.77 2.05
N SER A 110 -7.48 -0.38 2.69
CA SER A 110 -6.32 -1.26 2.56
C SER A 110 -6.24 -1.91 1.18
N PHE A 111 -5.27 -1.50 0.38
CA PHE A 111 -4.95 -2.14 -0.90
C PHE A 111 -4.52 -3.61 -0.71
N GLU A 112 -3.83 -3.91 0.39
CA GLU A 112 -3.44 -5.28 0.75
C GLU A 112 -4.64 -6.16 1.07
N GLU A 113 -5.64 -5.63 1.76
CA GLU A 113 -6.89 -6.34 2.05
C GLU A 113 -7.64 -6.69 0.76
N GLN A 114 -7.73 -5.75 -0.19
CA GLN A 114 -8.34 -6.03 -1.49
C GLN A 114 -7.55 -7.11 -2.25
N THR A 115 -6.23 -7.04 -2.25
CA THR A 115 -5.39 -8.09 -2.86
C THR A 115 -5.61 -9.46 -2.20
N ASN A 116 -5.76 -9.51 -0.88
CA ASN A 116 -6.01 -10.76 -0.16
C ASN A 116 -7.42 -11.32 -0.45
N ASN A 117 -8.43 -10.48 -0.56
CA ASN A 117 -9.80 -10.90 -0.90
C ASN A 117 -9.87 -11.56 -2.29
N TYR A 118 -9.00 -11.15 -3.20
CA TYR A 118 -8.92 -11.65 -4.57
C TYR A 118 -7.59 -12.37 -4.85
N LYS A 119 -7.02 -13.01 -3.85
CA LYS A 119 -5.67 -13.60 -3.88
C LYS A 119 -5.46 -14.57 -5.06
N ALA A 120 -6.44 -15.40 -5.38
CA ALA A 120 -6.34 -16.35 -6.49
C ALA A 120 -6.16 -15.64 -7.84
N TYR A 121 -6.94 -14.60 -8.09
CA TYR A 121 -6.84 -13.79 -9.32
C TYR A 121 -5.51 -13.04 -9.40
N TYR A 122 -5.02 -12.51 -8.29
CA TYR A 122 -3.71 -11.85 -8.24
C TYR A 122 -2.57 -12.80 -8.63
N TYR A 123 -2.53 -14.00 -8.05
CA TYR A 123 -1.48 -14.96 -8.37
C TYR A 123 -1.62 -15.54 -9.77
N GLU A 124 -2.82 -15.68 -10.28
CA GLU A 124 -3.05 -16.13 -11.67
C GLU A 124 -2.60 -15.06 -12.68
N ALA A 125 -2.93 -13.80 -12.45
CA ALA A 125 -2.46 -12.68 -13.27
C ALA A 125 -0.94 -12.56 -13.27
N LEU A 126 -0.31 -12.70 -12.08
CA LEU A 126 1.14 -12.72 -11.94
C LEU A 126 1.75 -13.90 -12.69
N ARG A 127 1.15 -15.09 -12.60
CA ARG A 127 1.61 -16.28 -13.31
C ARG A 127 1.57 -16.08 -14.83
N GLN A 128 0.45 -15.59 -15.35
CA GLN A 128 0.29 -15.34 -16.79
C GLN A 128 1.28 -14.31 -17.30
N SER A 129 1.47 -13.21 -16.56
CA SER A 129 2.34 -12.13 -16.99
C SER A 129 3.83 -12.40 -16.79
N SER A 130 4.21 -13.42 -16.03
CA SER A 130 5.61 -13.82 -15.87
C SER A 130 6.10 -14.87 -16.89
N ILE A 131 5.21 -15.46 -17.68
CA ILE A 131 5.58 -16.42 -18.73
C ILE A 131 6.37 -15.69 -19.82
N GLY A 132 7.57 -16.16 -20.15
CA GLY A 132 8.43 -15.55 -21.17
C GLY A 132 9.10 -14.24 -20.76
N TRP A 133 9.04 -13.86 -19.48
CA TRP A 133 9.60 -12.59 -19.01
C TRP A 133 11.12 -12.50 -19.24
N GLU A 134 11.86 -13.58 -19.02
CA GLU A 134 13.32 -13.64 -19.24
C GLU A 134 13.72 -13.38 -20.71
N SER A 135 12.85 -13.74 -21.66
CA SER A 135 13.05 -13.57 -23.10
C SER A 135 12.37 -12.32 -23.68
N ASN A 136 11.77 -11.47 -22.87
CA ASN A 136 10.93 -10.32 -23.28
C ASN A 136 9.76 -10.73 -24.19
N GLU A 137 9.22 -11.94 -24.01
CA GLU A 137 8.06 -12.46 -24.76
C GLU A 137 6.78 -12.46 -23.90
N ASN A 138 6.87 -11.92 -22.69
CA ASN A 138 5.74 -11.86 -21.77
C ASN A 138 4.72 -10.78 -22.16
N THR A 139 3.53 -10.89 -21.58
CA THR A 139 2.50 -9.85 -21.66
C THR A 139 2.23 -9.27 -20.28
N TYR A 140 2.24 -7.95 -20.15
CA TYR A 140 1.92 -7.25 -18.90
C TYR A 140 0.41 -7.13 -18.66
N PHE A 141 -0.43 -7.32 -19.68
CA PHE A 141 -1.87 -7.03 -19.62
C PHE A 141 -2.62 -7.73 -18.50
N PRO A 142 -2.46 -9.05 -18.24
CA PRO A 142 -3.19 -9.69 -17.16
C PRO A 142 -2.88 -9.08 -15.78
N PHE A 143 -1.62 -8.71 -15.54
CA PHE A 143 -1.21 -8.10 -14.28
C PHE A 143 -1.67 -6.64 -14.17
N ILE A 144 -1.60 -5.87 -15.26
CA ILE A 144 -2.13 -4.49 -15.33
C ILE A 144 -3.62 -4.50 -15.02
N GLU A 145 -4.40 -5.36 -15.68
CA GLU A 145 -5.86 -5.46 -15.48
C GLU A 145 -6.20 -5.81 -14.03
N ASN A 146 -5.51 -6.79 -13.45
CA ASN A 146 -5.68 -7.15 -12.05
C ASN A 146 -5.35 -5.99 -11.12
N PHE A 147 -4.22 -5.32 -11.32
CA PHE A 147 -3.78 -4.19 -10.51
C PHE A 147 -4.78 -3.02 -10.53
N LEU A 148 -5.27 -2.66 -11.72
CA LEU A 148 -6.27 -1.61 -11.90
C LEU A 148 -7.61 -2.02 -11.27
N SER A 149 -7.99 -3.29 -11.37
CA SER A 149 -9.18 -3.81 -10.70
C SER A 149 -9.10 -3.70 -9.18
N MET A 150 -7.94 -4.00 -8.59
CA MET A 150 -7.71 -3.82 -7.14
C MET A 150 -7.79 -2.35 -6.74
N LEU A 151 -7.19 -1.46 -7.51
CA LEU A 151 -7.26 -0.01 -7.28
C LEU A 151 -8.71 0.49 -7.39
N TYR A 152 -9.44 0.07 -8.42
CA TYR A 152 -10.86 0.39 -8.57
C TYR A 152 -11.70 -0.07 -7.37
N MET A 153 -11.44 -1.28 -6.85
CA MET A 153 -12.13 -1.78 -5.66
C MET A 153 -11.82 -0.94 -4.41
N CYS A 154 -10.59 -0.42 -4.28
CA CYS A 154 -10.27 0.53 -3.22
C CYS A 154 -11.10 1.82 -3.33
N TYR A 155 -11.22 2.40 -4.52
CA TYR A 155 -12.06 3.59 -4.73
C TYR A 155 -13.54 3.30 -4.51
N LYS A 156 -14.03 2.15 -4.97
CA LYS A 156 -15.42 1.75 -4.75
C LYS A 156 -15.76 1.55 -3.28
N GLU A 157 -14.83 0.99 -2.51
CA GLU A 157 -15.00 0.86 -1.06
C GLU A 157 -14.93 2.23 -0.36
N LEU A 158 -14.05 3.11 -0.83
CA LEU A 158 -13.96 4.48 -0.35
C LEU A 158 -15.29 5.23 -0.59
N ASP A 159 -15.85 5.13 -1.79
CA ASP A 159 -17.16 5.72 -2.13
C ASP A 159 -18.28 5.22 -1.23
N LYS A 160 -18.31 3.91 -0.91
CA LYS A 160 -19.29 3.37 0.03
C LYS A 160 -19.15 3.99 1.42
N ARG A 161 -17.92 4.18 1.90
CA ARG A 161 -17.69 4.83 3.20
C ARG A 161 -18.11 6.27 3.19
N PHE A 162 -17.96 6.97 2.06
CA PHE A 162 -18.43 8.34 1.89
C PHE A 162 -19.94 8.43 1.58
N ALA A 163 -20.55 7.44 0.93
CA ALA A 163 -21.99 7.45 0.63
C ALA A 163 -22.85 7.47 1.90
N VAL A 164 -22.37 6.85 2.98
CA VAL A 164 -23.03 6.93 4.31
C VAL A 164 -23.03 8.38 4.84
N VAL A 165 -22.17 9.23 4.31
CA VAL A 165 -21.99 10.63 4.71
C VAL A 165 -22.73 11.60 3.79
N HIS A 166 -23.00 11.25 2.55
CA HIS A 166 -23.65 12.11 1.56
C HIS A 166 -25.15 12.41 1.82
N GLY A 167 -25.80 11.66 2.70
CA GLY A 167 -27.23 11.91 3.05
C GLY A 167 -27.46 12.89 4.19
N LYS A 168 -26.44 13.29 4.95
CA LYS A 168 -26.53 14.26 6.04
C LYS A 168 -25.42 15.29 5.90
N ARG A 169 -25.82 16.59 5.93
CA ARG A 169 -24.86 17.69 6.05
C ARG A 169 -23.93 17.36 7.24
N ILE A 170 -22.68 16.95 6.95
CA ILE A 170 -21.75 16.53 7.99
C ILE A 170 -21.55 17.72 8.91
N THR A 171 -22.02 17.59 10.14
CA THR A 171 -21.84 18.64 11.14
C THR A 171 -20.35 18.77 11.47
N LYS A 172 -19.91 19.97 11.87
CA LYS A 172 -18.54 20.18 12.36
C LYS A 172 -18.19 19.19 13.48
N LYS A 173 -19.19 18.85 14.33
CA LYS A 173 -19.07 17.84 15.38
C LYS A 173 -18.70 16.47 14.79
N ALA A 174 -19.45 15.96 13.83
CA ALA A 174 -19.22 14.64 13.23
C ALA A 174 -17.83 14.56 12.53
N ARG A 175 -17.36 15.66 11.93
CA ARG A 175 -16.02 15.73 11.33
C ARG A 175 -14.93 15.63 12.38
N ILE A 176 -15.05 16.31 13.51
CA ILE A 176 -14.09 16.23 14.63
C ILE A 176 -14.07 14.82 15.20
N GLU A 177 -15.27 14.25 15.48
CA GLU A 177 -15.41 12.88 15.99
C GLU A 177 -14.73 11.87 15.07
N ALA A 178 -14.98 11.93 13.77
CA ALA A 178 -14.36 11.07 12.77
C ALA A 178 -12.83 11.22 12.73
N THR A 179 -12.32 12.46 12.82
CA THR A 179 -10.88 12.72 12.81
C THR A 179 -10.17 12.05 13.98
N VAL A 180 -10.76 12.11 15.18
CA VAL A 180 -10.15 11.50 16.37
C VAL A 180 -10.30 9.97 16.37
N LEU A 181 -11.48 9.46 16.03
CA LEU A 181 -11.76 8.02 16.08
C LEU A 181 -11.02 7.23 14.99
N ASN A 182 -10.67 7.87 13.87
CA ASN A 182 -9.89 7.27 12.77
C ASN A 182 -8.38 7.53 12.89
N SER A 183 -7.94 8.29 13.88
CA SER A 183 -6.51 8.50 14.11
C SER A 183 -5.86 7.23 14.64
N LEU A 184 -4.78 6.80 13.98
CA LEU A 184 -4.00 5.62 14.38
C LEU A 184 -3.04 5.92 15.55
N THR A 185 -2.82 7.19 15.85
CA THR A 185 -1.95 7.67 16.93
C THR A 185 -2.68 8.70 17.78
N PRO A 186 -2.28 8.92 19.03
CA PRO A 186 -2.85 9.98 19.86
C PRO A 186 -2.72 11.32 19.15
N ILE A 187 -3.85 12.05 18.97
CA ILE A 187 -3.93 13.31 18.23
C ILE A 187 -4.15 14.49 19.17
N SER A 188 -3.51 15.60 18.93
CA SER A 188 -3.66 16.85 19.71
C SER A 188 -4.75 17.74 19.13
N LYS A 189 -5.26 18.68 19.93
CA LYS A 189 -6.18 19.74 19.47
C LYS A 189 -5.60 20.56 18.32
N ALA A 190 -4.30 20.87 18.36
CA ALA A 190 -3.65 21.64 17.30
C ALA A 190 -3.62 20.90 15.96
N GLU A 191 -3.30 19.60 15.97
CA GLU A 191 -3.32 18.76 14.77
C GLU A 191 -4.74 18.64 14.19
N ILE A 192 -5.78 18.54 15.03
CA ILE A 192 -7.17 18.55 14.57
C ILE A 192 -7.53 19.88 13.89
N CYS A 193 -7.10 21.01 14.47
CA CYS A 193 -7.32 22.32 13.85
C CYS A 193 -6.58 22.48 12.52
N GLN A 194 -5.43 21.86 12.34
CA GLN A 194 -4.72 21.85 11.06
C GLN A 194 -5.44 21.00 10.00
N ILE A 195 -6.01 19.86 10.41
CA ILE A 195 -6.79 18.99 9.52
C ILE A 195 -8.13 19.62 9.14
N LEU A 196 -8.74 20.36 10.05
CA LEU A 196 -10.04 21.01 9.90
C LEU A 196 -9.95 22.54 10.05
N PRO A 197 -9.32 23.26 9.10
CA PRO A 197 -9.04 24.69 9.23
C PRO A 197 -10.31 25.58 9.25
N ASP A 198 -11.43 25.06 8.78
CA ASP A 198 -12.74 25.72 8.79
C ASP A 198 -13.52 25.55 10.12
N VAL A 199 -12.93 24.83 11.10
CA VAL A 199 -13.53 24.61 12.43
C VAL A 199 -12.77 25.42 13.48
N SER A 200 -13.50 26.21 14.28
CA SER A 200 -12.86 27.00 15.33
C SER A 200 -12.26 26.11 16.43
N PRO A 201 -11.12 26.52 17.03
CA PRO A 201 -10.49 25.80 18.13
C PRO A 201 -11.42 25.58 19.35
N THR A 202 -12.35 26.48 19.57
CA THR A 202 -13.37 26.38 20.65
C THR A 202 -14.37 25.27 20.35
N THR A 203 -14.79 25.12 19.09
CA THR A 203 -15.68 24.02 18.68
C THR A 203 -14.95 22.67 18.83
N VAL A 204 -13.69 22.59 18.41
CA VAL A 204 -12.87 21.36 18.59
C VAL A 204 -12.80 20.99 20.08
N GLU A 205 -12.51 21.95 20.95
CA GLU A 205 -12.41 21.72 22.39
C GLU A 205 -13.72 21.25 23.03
N ALA A 206 -14.83 21.87 22.66
CA ALA A 206 -16.15 21.48 23.14
C ALA A 206 -16.52 20.03 22.76
N VAL A 207 -16.24 19.64 21.52
CA VAL A 207 -16.49 18.28 21.02
C VAL A 207 -15.57 17.27 21.70
N LEU A 208 -14.29 17.54 21.82
CA LEU A 208 -13.33 16.68 22.53
C LEU A 208 -13.74 16.48 23.99
N GLY A 209 -14.15 17.56 24.67
CA GLY A 209 -14.66 17.48 26.03
C GLY A 209 -15.92 16.62 26.15
N ALA A 210 -16.82 16.68 25.16
CA ALA A 210 -18.00 15.82 25.13
C ALA A 210 -17.61 14.34 24.91
N MET A 211 -16.71 14.05 23.97
CA MET A 211 -16.25 12.69 23.68
C MET A 211 -15.53 12.03 24.87
N VAL A 212 -14.76 12.80 25.63
CA VAL A 212 -14.14 12.32 26.89
C VAL A 212 -15.19 12.00 27.94
N ARG A 213 -16.21 12.85 28.11
CA ARG A 213 -17.31 12.60 29.05
C ARG A 213 -18.14 11.38 28.69
N THR A 214 -18.32 11.10 27.41
CA THR A 214 -19.04 9.90 26.94
C THR A 214 -18.19 8.63 26.94
N GLY A 215 -16.90 8.73 27.28
CA GLY A 215 -15.98 7.59 27.26
C GLY A 215 -15.59 7.11 25.86
N SER A 216 -15.92 7.88 24.80
CA SER A 216 -15.58 7.51 23.41
C SER A 216 -14.10 7.66 23.12
N ILE A 217 -13.42 8.56 23.85
CA ILE A 217 -11.98 8.80 23.75
C ILE A 217 -11.37 8.99 25.14
N GLN A 218 -10.08 8.73 25.23
CA GLN A 218 -9.28 8.98 26.42
C GLN A 218 -8.31 10.12 26.20
N ARG A 219 -8.07 10.87 27.28
CA ARG A 219 -7.10 11.95 27.31
C ARG A 219 -5.76 11.41 27.84
N VAL A 220 -4.70 11.62 27.07
CA VAL A 220 -3.33 11.20 27.39
C VAL A 220 -2.44 12.43 27.51
N GLY A 221 -1.63 12.51 28.56
CA GLY A 221 -0.79 13.65 28.86
C GLY A 221 -1.52 14.80 29.55
N SER A 222 -0.83 15.90 29.83
CA SER A 222 -1.34 17.08 30.50
C SER A 222 -0.83 18.39 29.89
N GLY A 223 -1.56 19.48 30.12
CA GLY A 223 -1.19 20.81 29.62
C GLY A 223 -1.05 20.86 28.10
N ARG A 224 0.06 21.42 27.62
CA ARG A 224 0.35 21.55 26.19
C ARG A 224 0.59 20.21 25.46
N MET A 225 0.92 19.16 26.20
CA MET A 225 1.17 17.81 25.66
C MET A 225 -0.09 16.93 25.64
N THR A 226 -1.27 17.49 25.92
CA THR A 226 -2.52 16.75 25.89
C THR A 226 -2.82 16.23 24.49
N ARG A 227 -3.07 14.91 24.41
CA ARG A 227 -3.49 14.20 23.20
C ARG A 227 -4.73 13.36 23.51
N TYR A 228 -5.42 12.96 22.46
CA TYR A 228 -6.66 12.18 22.53
C TYR A 228 -6.51 10.92 21.70
N ILE A 229 -7.00 9.81 22.24
CA ILE A 229 -6.98 8.51 21.58
C ILE A 229 -8.34 7.84 21.78
N LYS A 230 -8.73 6.98 20.85
CA LYS A 230 -9.94 6.16 21.00
C LYS A 230 -9.83 5.31 22.28
N ALA A 231 -10.90 5.25 23.06
CA ALA A 231 -10.99 4.46 24.28
C ALA A 231 -11.03 2.96 24.00
#